data_6f1f54b0c4765ff8cc8775f9a1f9154f
#
_entry.id   6f1f54b0c4765ff8cc8775f9a1f9154f
#
_cell.length_a   1.000
_cell.length_b   1.000
_cell.length_c   1.000
_cell.angle_alpha   90.00
_cell.angle_beta   90.00
_cell.angle_gamma   90.00
#
_symmetry.space_group_name_H-M   'P 1'
#
loop_
_entity.id
_entity.type
_entity.pdbx_description
1 polymer ?
#
loop_
_entity_poly.entity_id
_entity_poly.type
_entity_poly.pdbx_seq_one_letter_code
_entity_poly.pdbx_strand_id
1 'polypeptide(L)'
;GHGQERAEYEQLRKQDNLIFCTKWGVSLDYSFNARVDVLSMADLSCEGLRVLEIGCACGATLRELGSRNPTARLYGVELNERAAEIAAPFAQILSFDVERLNPADISERFDCIIMGDVIEHLADPWKAMRNMWELLVPQGLVIASIPNVAHIRNVFNILRGFWSYQELGLLDRTHLRFFTKKEIIKLFEEAGFSIEDIKWWKVVSPSVIDELREELLSLKTISVDPVDLDAYQYFVRARRI
;
A
#
# COMPACT_ATOMS: atom_id res chain seq x y z
N GLY A 1 26.99 -19.52 18.02
CA GLY A 1 26.90 -18.17 18.55
C GLY A 1 25.94 -17.28 17.76
N HIS A 2 26.25 -16.92 16.49
CA HIS A 2 25.51 -15.89 15.72
C HIS A 2 24.02 -16.17 15.48
N GLY A 3 23.59 -17.42 15.36
CA GLY A 3 22.18 -17.77 15.16
C GLY A 3 21.32 -17.56 16.41
N GLN A 4 21.87 -17.82 17.57
CA GLN A 4 21.20 -17.71 18.87
C GLN A 4 21.06 -16.23 19.29
N GLU A 5 22.11 -15.44 19.13
CA GLU A 5 22.11 -13.98 19.39
C GLU A 5 21.12 -13.26 18.47
N ARG A 6 21.02 -13.65 17.21
CA ARG A 6 20.06 -13.09 16.27
C ARG A 6 18.61 -13.42 16.67
N ALA A 7 18.35 -14.65 17.11
CA ALA A 7 17.03 -15.06 17.57
C ALA A 7 16.60 -14.32 18.86
N GLU A 8 17.51 -14.14 19.81
CA GLU A 8 17.28 -13.35 21.01
C GLU A 8 17.00 -11.87 20.70
N TYR A 9 17.78 -11.28 19.80
CA TYR A 9 17.57 -9.90 19.35
C TYR A 9 16.19 -9.73 18.67
N GLU A 10 15.78 -10.65 17.78
CA GLU A 10 14.47 -10.61 17.15
C GLU A 10 13.32 -10.78 18.15
N GLN A 11 13.52 -11.59 19.19
CA GLN A 11 12.53 -11.77 20.24
C GLN A 11 12.38 -10.51 21.12
N LEU A 12 13.48 -9.88 21.52
CA LEU A 12 13.49 -8.61 22.26
C LEU A 12 12.82 -7.50 21.44
N ARG A 13 13.18 -7.38 20.15
CA ARG A 13 12.58 -6.40 19.25
C ARG A 13 11.06 -6.58 19.11
N LYS A 14 10.57 -7.82 19.01
CA LYS A 14 9.12 -8.12 19.00
C LYS A 14 8.43 -7.69 20.31
N GLN A 15 9.09 -7.95 21.44
CA GLN A 15 8.57 -7.57 22.76
C GLN A 15 8.51 -6.05 22.93
N ASP A 16 9.56 -5.33 22.52
CA ASP A 16 9.62 -3.88 22.55
C ASP A 16 8.56 -3.24 21.64
N ASN A 17 8.39 -3.80 20.43
CA ASN A 17 7.34 -3.37 19.50
C ASN A 17 5.94 -3.59 20.11
N LEU A 18 5.71 -4.73 20.75
CA LEU A 18 4.44 -5.02 21.43
C LEU A 18 4.14 -4.03 22.57
N ILE A 19 5.15 -3.73 23.41
CA ILE A 19 5.03 -2.75 24.49
C ILE A 19 4.74 -1.36 23.91
N PHE A 20 5.46 -0.97 22.88
CA PHE A 20 5.26 0.32 22.21
C PHE A 20 3.87 0.41 21.57
N CYS A 21 3.44 -0.62 20.81
CA CYS A 21 2.12 -0.69 20.19
C CYS A 21 1.01 -0.59 21.25
N THR A 22 1.15 -1.31 22.39
CA THR A 22 0.18 -1.30 23.47
C THR A 22 0.08 0.07 24.12
N LYS A 23 1.20 0.76 24.28
CA LYS A 23 1.27 2.07 24.94
C LYS A 23 0.81 3.22 24.03
N TRP A 24 1.18 3.17 22.75
CA TRP A 24 1.03 4.30 21.82
C TRP A 24 -0.02 4.07 20.73
N GLY A 25 -0.48 2.83 20.54
CA GLY A 25 -1.45 2.45 19.50
C GLY A 25 -0.86 2.49 18.08
N VAL A 26 0.47 2.48 17.93
CA VAL A 26 1.17 2.50 16.65
C VAL A 26 2.27 1.45 16.61
N SER A 27 2.55 0.88 15.43
CA SER A 27 3.60 -0.13 15.23
C SER A 27 4.94 0.52 14.90
N LEU A 28 6.01 0.14 15.61
CA LEU A 28 7.38 0.62 15.31
C LEU A 28 7.84 0.14 13.93
N ASP A 29 7.54 -1.11 13.58
CA ASP A 29 8.02 -1.72 12.33
C ASP A 29 7.25 -1.23 11.10
N TYR A 30 5.98 -0.86 11.24
CA TYR A 30 5.13 -0.41 10.13
C TYR A 30 5.03 1.12 10.05
N SER A 31 4.67 1.76 11.17
CA SER A 31 4.26 3.17 11.17
C SER A 31 5.41 4.16 10.96
N PHE A 32 6.67 3.73 11.10
CA PHE A 32 7.87 4.57 10.97
C PHE A 32 8.71 4.26 9.73
N ASN A 33 8.27 3.35 8.86
CA ASN A 33 8.97 3.02 7.63
C ASN A 33 8.47 3.85 6.46
N ALA A 34 9.37 4.63 5.83
CA ALA A 34 9.05 5.37 4.62
C ALA A 34 8.86 4.41 3.44
N ARG A 35 7.77 4.60 2.69
CA ARG A 35 7.47 3.83 1.49
C ARG A 35 8.26 4.37 0.29
N VAL A 36 9.58 4.18 0.35
CA VAL A 36 10.49 4.62 -0.72
C VAL A 36 10.22 3.92 -2.05
N ASP A 37 9.67 2.71 -2.00
CA ASP A 37 9.19 1.94 -3.12
C ASP A 37 8.05 2.68 -3.86
N VAL A 38 7.05 3.14 -3.13
CA VAL A 38 5.93 3.94 -3.66
C VAL A 38 6.44 5.30 -4.18
N LEU A 39 7.31 5.98 -3.42
CA LEU A 39 7.90 7.26 -3.84
C LEU A 39 8.72 7.13 -5.13
N SER A 40 9.29 5.96 -5.41
CA SER A 40 10.06 5.69 -6.64
C SER A 40 9.21 5.56 -7.91
N MET A 41 7.88 5.53 -7.77
CA MET A 41 6.97 5.36 -8.90
C MET A 41 6.76 6.64 -9.71
N ALA A 42 7.10 7.82 -9.19
CA ALA A 42 6.99 9.08 -9.90
C ALA A 42 8.15 10.03 -9.54
N ASP A 43 8.42 10.97 -10.46
CA ASP A 43 9.26 12.13 -10.15
C ASP A 43 8.43 13.12 -9.34
N LEU A 44 8.81 13.29 -8.09
CA LEU A 44 8.16 14.19 -7.12
C LEU A 44 9.05 15.42 -6.80
N SER A 45 9.92 15.80 -7.72
CA SER A 45 10.89 16.91 -7.56
C SER A 45 10.33 18.29 -7.94
N CYS A 46 9.18 18.37 -8.59
CA CYS A 46 8.59 19.65 -9.01
C CYS A 46 8.40 20.61 -7.83
N GLU A 47 8.76 21.88 -8.05
CA GLU A 47 8.64 22.93 -7.03
C GLU A 47 7.18 23.19 -6.67
N GLY A 48 6.91 23.32 -5.37
CA GLY A 48 5.58 23.64 -4.84
C GLY A 48 4.53 22.52 -5.01
N LEU A 49 4.97 21.29 -5.30
CA LEU A 49 4.12 20.11 -5.46
C LEU A 49 3.23 19.90 -4.23
N ARG A 50 1.93 19.70 -4.43
CA ARG A 50 0.96 19.36 -3.37
C ARG A 50 0.74 17.85 -3.37
N VAL A 51 1.16 17.20 -2.28
CA VAL A 51 1.06 15.75 -2.14
C VAL A 51 0.18 15.40 -0.95
N LEU A 52 -0.78 14.51 -1.17
CA LEU A 52 -1.62 13.93 -0.13
C LEU A 52 -1.28 12.45 0.04
N GLU A 53 -0.95 12.02 1.25
CA GLU A 53 -0.83 10.60 1.59
C GLU A 53 -2.06 10.16 2.39
N ILE A 54 -2.77 9.14 1.90
CA ILE A 54 -3.86 8.47 2.60
C ILE A 54 -3.29 7.33 3.42
N GLY A 55 -3.64 7.24 4.71
CA GLY A 55 -3.06 6.26 5.63
C GLY A 55 -1.59 6.58 5.92
N CYS A 56 -1.27 7.85 6.21
CA CYS A 56 0.12 8.29 6.34
C CYS A 56 0.82 7.79 7.62
N ALA A 57 0.15 7.05 8.48
CA ALA A 57 0.66 6.53 9.75
C ALA A 57 1.42 7.62 10.55
N CYS A 58 2.65 7.37 10.98
CA CYS A 58 3.47 8.37 11.70
C CYS A 58 4.21 9.34 10.76
N GLY A 59 3.83 9.44 9.49
CA GLY A 59 4.33 10.43 8.52
C GLY A 59 5.73 10.15 7.98
N ALA A 60 6.21 8.91 8.04
CA ALA A 60 7.57 8.56 7.61
C ALA A 60 7.78 8.82 6.11
N THR A 61 6.82 8.49 5.26
CA THR A 61 6.86 8.73 3.81
C THR A 61 6.83 10.23 3.50
N LEU A 62 5.95 10.98 4.19
CA LEU A 62 5.87 12.44 4.04
C LEU A 62 7.17 13.13 4.47
N ARG A 63 7.77 12.70 5.59
CA ARG A 63 9.07 13.20 6.05
C ARG A 63 10.17 12.95 5.02
N GLU A 64 10.22 11.72 4.47
CA GLU A 64 11.19 11.36 3.43
C GLU A 64 11.00 12.21 2.17
N LEU A 65 9.74 12.39 1.73
CA LEU A 65 9.43 13.25 0.60
C LEU A 65 9.82 14.70 0.86
N GLY A 66 9.50 15.25 2.04
CA GLY A 66 9.89 16.62 2.42
C GLY A 66 11.39 16.83 2.46
N SER A 67 12.18 15.79 2.82
CA SER A 67 13.64 15.86 2.76
C SER A 67 14.19 15.90 1.33
N ARG A 68 13.52 15.21 0.39
CA ARG A 68 13.88 15.20 -1.04
C ARG A 68 13.39 16.44 -1.78
N ASN A 69 12.22 16.96 -1.41
CA ASN A 69 11.61 18.16 -2.00
C ASN A 69 11.13 19.11 -0.89
N PRO A 70 12.00 19.99 -0.37
CA PRO A 70 11.64 20.92 0.69
C PRO A 70 10.61 21.97 0.29
N THR A 71 10.30 22.13 -0.99
CA THR A 71 9.27 23.04 -1.49
C THR A 71 7.90 22.41 -1.58
N ALA A 72 7.79 21.09 -1.45
CA ALA A 72 6.53 20.37 -1.51
C ALA A 72 5.62 20.76 -0.33
N ARG A 73 4.33 20.87 -0.61
CA ARG A 73 3.28 21.04 0.39
C ARG A 73 2.68 19.68 0.68
N LEU A 74 2.91 19.19 1.90
CA LEU A 74 2.60 17.83 2.29
C LEU A 74 1.35 17.79 3.16
N TYR A 75 0.47 16.85 2.83
CA TYR A 75 -0.78 16.60 3.51
C TYR A 75 -0.91 15.11 3.81
N GLY A 76 -1.57 14.75 4.90
CA GLY A 76 -1.83 13.38 5.26
C GLY A 76 -3.24 13.18 5.79
N VAL A 77 -3.81 12.02 5.54
CA VAL A 77 -5.02 11.52 6.19
C VAL A 77 -4.65 10.29 7.00
N GLU A 78 -5.00 10.28 8.28
CA GLU A 78 -4.72 9.17 9.19
C GLU A 78 -5.89 8.96 10.16
N LEU A 79 -6.33 7.70 10.30
CA LEU A 79 -7.44 7.34 11.18
C LEU A 79 -7.02 7.29 12.66
N ASN A 80 -5.79 6.86 12.92
CA ASN A 80 -5.25 6.75 14.27
C ASN A 80 -4.76 8.13 14.74
N GLU A 81 -5.46 8.72 15.71
CA GLU A 81 -5.15 10.05 16.24
C GLU A 81 -3.72 10.18 16.77
N ARG A 82 -3.17 9.13 17.40
CA ARG A 82 -1.78 9.13 17.90
C ARG A 82 -0.75 9.13 16.78
N ALA A 83 -1.00 8.35 15.73
CA ALA A 83 -0.15 8.37 14.54
C ALA A 83 -0.22 9.74 13.85
N ALA A 84 -1.41 10.32 13.73
CA ALA A 84 -1.63 11.66 13.19
C ALA A 84 -0.87 12.75 13.98
N GLU A 85 -0.89 12.71 15.32
CA GLU A 85 -0.12 13.60 16.18
C GLU A 85 1.40 13.51 15.92
N ILE A 86 1.91 12.29 15.70
CA ILE A 86 3.34 12.05 15.40
C ILE A 86 3.68 12.55 14.00
N ALA A 87 2.77 12.43 13.04
CA ALA A 87 2.96 12.89 11.66
C ALA A 87 2.87 14.42 11.50
N ALA A 88 2.14 15.11 12.38
CA ALA A 88 1.85 16.54 12.30
C ALA A 88 3.09 17.47 12.14
N PRO A 89 4.29 17.18 12.69
CA PRO A 89 5.48 17.97 12.44
C PRO A 89 5.99 17.94 10.99
N PHE A 90 5.55 16.96 10.17
CA PHE A 90 6.06 16.74 8.82
C PHE A 90 5.09 17.21 7.72
N ALA A 91 3.78 17.33 8.04
CA ALA A 91 2.75 17.65 7.07
C ALA A 91 1.49 18.22 7.75
N GLN A 92 0.58 18.78 6.97
CA GLN A 92 -0.75 19.08 7.45
C GLN A 92 -1.58 17.81 7.51
N ILE A 93 -1.89 17.33 8.72
CA ILE A 93 -2.58 16.06 8.93
C ILE A 93 -4.06 16.29 9.25
N LEU A 94 -4.90 15.51 8.56
CA LEU A 94 -6.32 15.40 8.82
C LEU A 94 -6.59 14.04 9.48
N SER A 95 -6.99 14.07 10.77
CA SER A 95 -7.28 12.84 11.51
C SER A 95 -8.75 12.48 11.33
N PHE A 96 -9.06 11.62 10.36
CA PHE A 96 -10.39 11.07 10.14
C PHE A 96 -10.38 9.82 9.26
N ASP A 97 -11.53 9.17 9.17
CA ASP A 97 -11.77 8.00 8.35
C ASP A 97 -11.93 8.38 6.87
N VAL A 98 -11.01 7.93 6.01
CA VAL A 98 -11.04 8.22 4.57
C VAL A 98 -12.33 7.76 3.87
N GLU A 99 -13.02 6.75 4.39
CA GLU A 99 -14.29 6.28 3.82
C GLU A 99 -15.43 7.28 4.02
N ARG A 100 -15.28 8.18 5.00
CA ARG A 100 -16.21 9.30 5.26
C ARG A 100 -15.82 10.59 4.56
N LEU A 101 -14.69 10.58 3.84
CA LEU A 101 -14.22 11.74 3.10
C LEU A 101 -15.24 12.16 2.06
N ASN A 102 -15.58 13.45 2.09
CA ASN A 102 -16.29 14.12 1.02
C ASN A 102 -15.33 15.12 0.36
N PRO A 103 -15.00 14.97 -0.93
CA PRO A 103 -14.07 15.87 -1.63
C PRO A 103 -14.45 17.34 -1.59
N ALA A 104 -15.74 17.65 -1.39
CA ALA A 104 -16.23 19.03 -1.28
C ALA A 104 -15.80 19.73 0.03
N ASP A 105 -15.45 18.96 1.06
CA ASP A 105 -14.99 19.49 2.36
C ASP A 105 -13.50 19.83 2.37
N ILE A 106 -12.77 19.45 1.31
CA ILE A 106 -11.34 19.75 1.11
C ILE A 106 -11.19 20.80 0.03
N SER A 107 -10.70 21.98 0.41
CA SER A 107 -10.51 23.13 -0.50
C SER A 107 -9.36 22.92 -1.47
N GLU A 108 -8.33 22.20 -1.03
CA GLU A 108 -7.14 21.92 -1.82
C GLU A 108 -7.40 20.87 -2.90
N ARG A 109 -6.62 20.97 -3.99
CA ARG A 109 -6.46 19.92 -4.99
C ARG A 109 -5.00 19.57 -5.09
N PHE A 110 -4.73 18.27 -5.29
CA PHE A 110 -3.40 17.69 -5.16
C PHE A 110 -2.81 17.36 -6.54
N ASP A 111 -1.51 17.50 -6.67
CA ASP A 111 -0.77 17.13 -7.86
C ASP A 111 -0.43 15.62 -7.82
N CYS A 112 -0.31 15.06 -6.60
CA CYS A 112 -0.11 13.63 -6.39
C CYS A 112 -0.86 13.16 -5.13
N ILE A 113 -1.49 11.98 -5.21
CA ILE A 113 -2.06 11.26 -4.07
C ILE A 113 -1.33 9.92 -3.92
N ILE A 114 -0.93 9.58 -2.70
CA ILE A 114 -0.26 8.34 -2.34
C ILE A 114 -1.20 7.48 -1.49
N MET A 115 -1.32 6.18 -1.83
CA MET A 115 -2.11 5.18 -1.12
C MET A 115 -1.29 3.90 -0.96
N GLY A 116 -0.41 3.86 0.02
CA GLY A 116 0.44 2.70 0.29
C GLY A 116 -0.24 1.72 1.24
N ASP A 117 -0.68 0.56 0.76
CA ASP A 117 -1.37 -0.49 1.54
C ASP A 117 -2.62 0.06 2.27
N VAL A 118 -3.51 0.70 1.51
CA VAL A 118 -4.74 1.30 2.02
C VAL A 118 -5.98 0.68 1.38
N ILE A 119 -5.95 0.48 0.08
CA ILE A 119 -7.13 0.14 -0.74
C ILE A 119 -7.76 -1.18 -0.30
N GLU A 120 -6.95 -2.15 0.09
CA GLU A 120 -7.38 -3.47 0.58
C GLU A 120 -8.09 -3.42 1.94
N HIS A 121 -7.88 -2.38 2.72
CA HIS A 121 -8.51 -2.17 4.03
C HIS A 121 -9.86 -1.45 3.95
N LEU A 122 -10.24 -0.90 2.78
CA LEU A 122 -11.47 -0.13 2.63
C LEU A 122 -12.68 -1.03 2.42
N ALA A 123 -13.80 -0.67 3.03
CA ALA A 123 -15.09 -1.34 2.79
C ALA A 123 -15.64 -1.01 1.39
N ASP A 124 -15.42 0.24 0.91
CA ASP A 124 -15.80 0.71 -0.44
C ASP A 124 -14.61 1.38 -1.15
N PRO A 125 -13.65 0.61 -1.68
CA PRO A 125 -12.51 1.16 -2.42
C PRO A 125 -12.93 1.87 -3.72
N TRP A 126 -14.03 1.49 -4.33
CA TRP A 126 -14.55 2.14 -5.55
C TRP A 126 -14.97 3.58 -5.29
N LYS A 127 -15.69 3.82 -4.19
CA LYS A 127 -16.03 5.19 -3.75
C LYS A 127 -14.77 5.98 -3.40
N ALA A 128 -13.84 5.37 -2.66
CA ALA A 128 -12.60 6.02 -2.28
C ALA A 128 -11.80 6.45 -3.51
N MET A 129 -11.64 5.60 -4.52
CA MET A 129 -10.92 5.94 -5.74
C MET A 129 -11.59 7.06 -6.55
N ARG A 130 -12.94 7.10 -6.61
CA ARG A 130 -13.67 8.26 -7.19
C ARG A 130 -13.40 9.55 -6.42
N ASN A 131 -13.38 9.50 -5.08
CA ASN A 131 -13.03 10.65 -4.26
C ASN A 131 -11.60 11.13 -4.52
N MET A 132 -10.64 10.21 -4.69
CA MET A 132 -9.25 10.57 -5.04
C MET A 132 -9.19 11.25 -6.41
N TRP A 133 -9.99 10.78 -7.38
CA TRP A 133 -10.08 11.44 -8.68
C TRP A 133 -10.56 12.90 -8.56
N GLU A 134 -11.56 13.18 -7.73
CA GLU A 134 -12.05 14.54 -7.51
C GLU A 134 -11.04 15.44 -6.80
N LEU A 135 -10.23 14.88 -5.89
CA LEU A 135 -9.20 15.62 -5.14
C LEU A 135 -7.95 15.95 -5.95
N LEU A 136 -7.69 15.25 -7.06
CA LEU A 136 -6.55 15.55 -7.92
C LEU A 136 -6.82 16.74 -8.84
N VAL A 137 -5.77 17.46 -9.21
CA VAL A 137 -5.81 18.38 -10.35
C VAL A 137 -5.98 17.60 -11.66
N PRO A 138 -6.44 18.22 -12.78
CA PRO A 138 -6.37 17.60 -14.10
C PRO A 138 -4.93 17.12 -14.37
N GLN A 139 -4.76 15.90 -14.86
CA GLN A 139 -3.46 15.26 -15.08
C GLN A 139 -2.66 14.96 -13.79
N GLY A 140 -3.26 15.10 -12.60
CA GLY A 140 -2.64 14.70 -11.34
C GLY A 140 -2.45 13.18 -11.25
N LEU A 141 -1.52 12.74 -10.41
CA LEU A 141 -1.12 11.35 -10.25
C LEU A 141 -1.75 10.72 -9.01
N VAL A 142 -2.13 9.46 -9.12
CA VAL A 142 -2.31 8.56 -7.97
C VAL A 142 -1.24 7.48 -8.02
N ILE A 143 -0.61 7.20 -6.88
CA ILE A 143 0.36 6.12 -6.71
C ILE A 143 -0.15 5.24 -5.57
N ALA A 144 -0.29 3.94 -5.83
CA ALA A 144 -0.78 3.01 -4.82
C ALA A 144 0.04 1.72 -4.79
N SER A 145 0.06 1.07 -3.64
CA SER A 145 0.49 -0.32 -3.54
C SER A 145 -0.68 -1.18 -3.06
N ILE A 146 -0.82 -2.38 -3.66
CA ILE A 146 -1.95 -3.27 -3.40
C ILE A 146 -1.45 -4.72 -3.42
N PRO A 147 -1.76 -5.53 -2.38
CA PRO A 147 -1.41 -6.95 -2.33
C PRO A 147 -2.10 -7.75 -3.44
N ASN A 148 -1.39 -8.75 -3.97
CA ASN A 148 -1.92 -9.63 -5.01
C ASN A 148 -2.45 -10.95 -4.42
N VAL A 149 -3.76 -11.12 -4.41
CA VAL A 149 -4.38 -12.38 -3.95
C VAL A 149 -4.06 -13.56 -4.85
N ALA A 150 -3.74 -13.33 -6.13
CA ALA A 150 -3.39 -14.39 -7.09
C ALA A 150 -1.93 -14.89 -6.96
N HIS A 151 -1.14 -14.38 -6.00
CA HIS A 151 0.21 -14.86 -5.76
C HIS A 151 0.23 -16.37 -5.52
N ILE A 152 1.22 -17.06 -6.07
CA ILE A 152 1.32 -18.54 -6.11
C ILE A 152 1.16 -19.20 -4.73
N ARG A 153 1.60 -18.56 -3.65
CA ARG A 153 1.40 -19.09 -2.28
C ARG A 153 -0.07 -19.19 -1.89
N ASN A 154 -0.87 -18.19 -2.26
CA ASN A 154 -2.31 -18.22 -1.99
C ASN A 154 -2.99 -19.26 -2.87
N VAL A 155 -2.63 -19.34 -4.16
CA VAL A 155 -3.14 -20.36 -5.09
C VAL A 155 -2.84 -21.74 -4.55
N PHE A 156 -1.60 -22.02 -4.13
CA PHE A 156 -1.19 -23.28 -3.51
C PHE A 156 -2.04 -23.64 -2.28
N ASN A 157 -2.24 -22.67 -1.39
CA ASN A 157 -3.04 -22.87 -0.18
C ASN A 157 -4.52 -23.14 -0.51
N ILE A 158 -5.12 -22.38 -1.44
CA ILE A 158 -6.51 -22.56 -1.87
C ILE A 158 -6.72 -23.96 -2.46
N LEU A 159 -5.81 -24.43 -3.33
CA LEU A 159 -5.88 -25.78 -3.91
C LEU A 159 -5.82 -26.89 -2.85
N ARG A 160 -5.21 -26.61 -1.70
CA ARG A 160 -5.19 -27.51 -0.53
C ARG A 160 -6.35 -27.30 0.44
N GLY A 161 -7.28 -26.40 0.15
CA GLY A 161 -8.44 -26.10 1.00
C GLY A 161 -8.14 -25.11 2.14
N PHE A 162 -7.04 -24.35 2.07
CA PHE A 162 -6.67 -23.38 3.10
C PHE A 162 -6.89 -21.94 2.65
N TRP A 163 -7.54 -21.16 3.50
CA TRP A 163 -7.60 -19.69 3.47
C TRP A 163 -7.34 -19.20 4.90
N SER A 164 -6.08 -19.14 5.28
CA SER A 164 -5.69 -18.86 6.66
C SER A 164 -5.31 -17.40 6.83
N TYR A 165 -6.12 -16.65 7.56
CA TYR A 165 -5.81 -15.28 7.93
C TYR A 165 -4.57 -15.21 8.82
N GLN A 166 -3.77 -14.17 8.63
CA GLN A 166 -2.50 -13.90 9.28
C GLN A 166 -2.52 -12.52 9.94
N GLU A 167 -1.52 -12.25 10.78
CA GLU A 167 -1.35 -10.91 11.39
C GLU A 167 -0.78 -9.89 10.39
N LEU A 168 -0.05 -10.35 9.36
CA LEU A 168 0.57 -9.52 8.33
C LEU A 168 0.64 -10.30 7.01
N GLY A 169 0.66 -9.60 5.88
CA GLY A 169 0.87 -10.18 4.56
C GLY A 169 -0.39 -10.24 3.69
N LEU A 170 -0.39 -11.11 2.67
CA LEU A 170 -1.45 -11.14 1.66
C LEU A 170 -2.85 -11.43 2.22
N LEU A 171 -2.93 -12.25 3.26
CA LEU A 171 -4.17 -12.62 3.95
C LEU A 171 -4.20 -12.00 5.35
N ASP A 172 -3.73 -10.75 5.49
CA ASP A 172 -3.89 -10.00 6.72
C ASP A 172 -5.37 -9.97 7.12
N ARG A 173 -5.65 -10.21 8.41
CA ARG A 173 -7.03 -10.26 8.91
C ARG A 173 -7.76 -8.93 8.83
N THR A 174 -7.05 -7.83 8.64
CA THR A 174 -7.62 -6.49 8.47
C THR A 174 -7.93 -6.16 7.00
N HIS A 175 -7.51 -7.01 6.04
CA HIS A 175 -7.88 -6.86 4.65
C HIS A 175 -9.35 -7.19 4.43
N LEU A 176 -10.12 -6.24 3.93
CA LEU A 176 -11.53 -6.37 3.60
C LEU A 176 -11.73 -6.73 2.13
N ARG A 177 -10.78 -6.38 1.27
CA ARG A 177 -10.82 -6.59 -0.18
C ARG A 177 -9.55 -7.27 -0.66
N PHE A 178 -9.71 -8.14 -1.65
CA PHE A 178 -8.63 -8.92 -2.23
C PHE A 178 -8.62 -8.69 -3.74
N PHE A 179 -7.47 -8.30 -4.28
CA PHE A 179 -7.35 -7.90 -5.67
C PHE A 179 -6.39 -8.80 -6.44
N THR A 180 -6.77 -9.11 -7.69
CA THR A 180 -5.86 -9.56 -8.74
C THR A 180 -5.41 -8.35 -9.57
N LYS A 181 -4.38 -8.46 -10.38
CA LYS A 181 -3.93 -7.39 -11.27
C LYS A 181 -5.06 -6.85 -12.16
N LYS A 182 -5.90 -7.73 -12.70
CA LYS A 182 -7.02 -7.33 -13.57
C LYS A 182 -8.06 -6.51 -12.81
N GLU A 183 -8.38 -6.89 -11.59
CA GLU A 183 -9.32 -6.13 -10.74
C GLU A 183 -8.73 -4.81 -10.25
N ILE A 184 -7.40 -4.73 -10.04
CA ILE A 184 -6.71 -3.47 -9.76
C ILE A 184 -6.86 -2.53 -10.97
N ILE A 185 -6.53 -2.99 -12.18
CA ILE A 185 -6.66 -2.20 -13.40
C ILE A 185 -8.09 -1.67 -13.55
N LYS A 186 -9.07 -2.55 -13.43
CA LYS A 186 -10.48 -2.21 -13.53
C LYS A 186 -10.91 -1.17 -12.49
N LEU A 187 -10.48 -1.31 -11.23
CA LEU A 187 -10.77 -0.36 -10.16
C LEU A 187 -10.32 1.07 -10.52
N PHE A 188 -9.11 1.20 -11.06
CA PHE A 188 -8.57 2.50 -11.44
C PHE A 188 -9.26 3.09 -12.68
N GLU A 189 -9.47 2.28 -13.72
CA GLU A 189 -10.13 2.71 -14.96
C GLU A 189 -11.58 3.13 -14.72
N GLU A 190 -12.34 2.37 -13.93
CA GLU A 190 -13.72 2.70 -13.56
C GLU A 190 -13.83 4.00 -12.73
N ALA A 191 -12.78 4.37 -12.02
CA ALA A 191 -12.70 5.62 -11.30
C ALA A 191 -12.24 6.82 -12.15
N GLY A 192 -11.91 6.61 -13.44
CA GLY A 192 -11.50 7.68 -14.37
C GLY A 192 -9.99 7.91 -14.43
N PHE A 193 -9.19 6.91 -14.05
CA PHE A 193 -7.73 6.97 -14.17
C PHE A 193 -7.22 6.23 -15.41
N SER A 194 -6.15 6.74 -16.00
CA SER A 194 -5.34 6.02 -16.98
C SER A 194 -4.09 5.48 -16.31
N ILE A 195 -3.88 4.17 -16.37
CA ILE A 195 -2.70 3.53 -15.81
C ILE A 195 -1.49 3.81 -16.71
N GLU A 196 -0.43 4.38 -16.13
CA GLU A 196 0.82 4.69 -16.82
C GLU A 196 1.90 3.64 -16.56
N ASP A 197 1.93 3.05 -15.36
CA ASP A 197 2.93 2.05 -14.99
C ASP A 197 2.40 1.12 -13.90
N ILE A 198 2.76 -0.16 -14.00
CA ILE A 198 2.54 -1.16 -12.95
C ILE A 198 3.84 -1.90 -12.73
N LYS A 199 4.44 -1.69 -11.56
CA LYS A 199 5.57 -2.50 -11.08
C LYS A 199 5.08 -3.53 -10.08
N TRP A 200 5.93 -4.48 -9.76
CA TRP A 200 5.61 -5.54 -8.82
C TRP A 200 6.82 -5.97 -8.04
N TRP A 201 6.58 -6.56 -6.89
CA TRP A 201 7.59 -7.09 -6.02
C TRP A 201 7.41 -8.61 -5.87
N LYS A 202 8.53 -9.36 -5.94
CA LYS A 202 8.58 -10.80 -5.80
C LYS A 202 9.10 -11.20 -4.43
N VAL A 203 8.43 -12.16 -3.79
CA VAL A 203 8.93 -12.85 -2.59
C VAL A 203 9.36 -14.26 -2.98
N VAL A 204 10.54 -14.69 -2.49
CA VAL A 204 11.06 -16.04 -2.73
C VAL A 204 10.10 -17.08 -2.16
N SER A 205 9.74 -18.05 -2.98
CA SER A 205 8.85 -19.18 -2.61
C SER A 205 9.67 -20.45 -2.36
N PRO A 206 9.17 -21.38 -1.50
CA PRO A 206 9.75 -22.72 -1.37
C PRO A 206 9.67 -23.49 -2.69
N SER A 207 10.62 -24.43 -2.92
CA SER A 207 10.74 -25.21 -4.16
C SER A 207 9.46 -25.97 -4.56
N VAL A 208 8.73 -26.50 -3.59
CA VAL A 208 7.43 -27.19 -3.84
C VAL A 208 6.38 -26.28 -4.49
N ILE A 209 6.46 -24.98 -4.23
CA ILE A 209 5.58 -23.99 -4.84
C ILE A 209 6.03 -23.68 -6.28
N ASP A 210 7.33 -23.74 -6.54
CA ASP A 210 7.87 -23.55 -7.89
C ASP A 210 7.45 -24.68 -8.83
N GLU A 211 7.36 -25.94 -8.37
CA GLU A 211 6.81 -27.08 -9.14
C GLU A 211 5.35 -26.80 -9.57
N LEU A 212 4.48 -26.44 -8.65
CA LEU A 212 3.10 -26.07 -8.95
C LEU A 212 3.03 -24.90 -9.94
N ARG A 213 3.89 -23.90 -9.77
CA ARG A 213 3.98 -22.75 -10.68
C ARG A 213 4.23 -23.18 -12.12
N GLU A 214 5.21 -24.05 -12.34
CA GLU A 214 5.54 -24.58 -13.68
C GLU A 214 4.38 -25.42 -14.25
N GLU A 215 3.72 -26.24 -13.42
CA GLU A 215 2.52 -26.98 -13.83
C GLU A 215 1.41 -26.03 -14.30
N LEU A 216 1.07 -25.00 -13.53
CA LEU A 216 0.05 -24.02 -13.89
C LEU A 216 0.39 -23.29 -15.21
N LEU A 217 1.65 -22.92 -15.41
CA LEU A 217 2.10 -22.27 -16.64
C LEU A 217 2.06 -23.21 -17.85
N SER A 218 2.13 -24.52 -17.65
CA SER A 218 2.05 -25.53 -18.73
C SER A 218 0.63 -25.84 -19.19
N LEU A 219 -0.41 -25.38 -18.46
CA LEU A 219 -1.81 -25.64 -18.79
C LEU A 219 -2.18 -24.97 -20.13
N LYS A 220 -2.79 -25.77 -21.05
CA LYS A 220 -3.26 -25.26 -22.34
C LYS A 220 -4.69 -24.71 -22.27
N THR A 221 -5.42 -25.02 -21.20
CA THR A 221 -6.83 -24.67 -21.02
C THR A 221 -7.02 -23.28 -20.41
N ILE A 222 -5.98 -22.75 -19.72
CA ILE A 222 -6.01 -21.47 -19.06
C ILE A 222 -4.74 -20.70 -19.45
N SER A 223 -4.89 -19.43 -19.80
CA SER A 223 -3.73 -18.53 -19.97
C SER A 223 -3.43 -17.88 -18.61
N VAL A 224 -2.28 -18.22 -18.04
CA VAL A 224 -1.78 -17.67 -16.79
C VAL A 224 -0.61 -16.74 -17.10
N ASP A 225 -0.67 -15.49 -16.62
CA ASP A 225 0.47 -14.58 -16.68
C ASP A 225 1.48 -14.97 -15.57
N PRO A 226 2.73 -15.32 -15.91
CA PRO A 226 3.75 -15.65 -14.92
C PRO A 226 3.94 -14.57 -13.87
N VAL A 227 3.81 -13.30 -14.26
CA VAL A 227 3.92 -12.15 -13.35
C VAL A 227 2.82 -12.19 -12.30
N ASP A 228 1.59 -12.57 -12.65
CA ASP A 228 0.48 -12.62 -11.70
C ASP A 228 0.69 -13.69 -10.62
N LEU A 229 1.42 -14.78 -10.92
CA LEU A 229 1.80 -15.77 -9.92
C LEU A 229 2.99 -15.33 -9.05
N ASP A 230 3.92 -14.58 -9.62
CA ASP A 230 5.15 -14.17 -8.95
C ASP A 230 5.00 -12.89 -8.12
N ALA A 231 4.12 -11.98 -8.54
CA ALA A 231 3.91 -10.71 -7.89
C ALA A 231 3.26 -10.89 -6.51
N TYR A 232 3.97 -10.49 -5.46
CA TYR A 232 3.43 -10.43 -4.10
C TYR A 232 2.56 -9.19 -3.91
N GLN A 233 2.98 -8.07 -4.48
CA GLN A 233 2.34 -6.79 -4.41
C GLN A 233 2.53 -6.02 -5.71
N TYR A 234 1.53 -5.28 -6.14
CA TYR A 234 1.60 -4.36 -7.27
C TYR A 234 1.74 -2.92 -6.79
N PHE A 235 2.56 -2.17 -7.52
CA PHE A 235 2.71 -0.71 -7.40
C PHE A 235 2.15 -0.09 -8.66
N VAL A 236 1.15 0.73 -8.51
CA VAL A 236 0.41 1.33 -9.62
C VAL A 236 0.67 2.83 -9.64
N ARG A 237 1.05 3.35 -10.81
CA ARG A 237 1.02 4.77 -11.11
C ARG A 237 -0.04 5.02 -12.15
N ALA A 238 -1.01 5.88 -11.83
CA ALA A 238 -2.09 6.21 -12.72
C ALA A 238 -2.37 7.72 -12.73
N ARG A 239 -2.89 8.21 -13.84
CA ARG A 239 -3.14 9.63 -14.10
C ARG A 239 -4.62 9.91 -14.19
N ARG A 240 -5.08 11.00 -13.58
CA ARG A 240 -6.41 11.55 -13.78
C ARG A 240 -6.57 12.00 -15.23
N ILE A 241 -7.52 11.42 -15.97
CA ILE A 241 -7.92 11.82 -17.33
C ILE A 241 -9.17 12.69 -17.30
#